data_6b21ca91eead7b9a15eda9bc57b4f248
#
_entry.id   6b21ca91eead7b9a15eda9bc57b4f248
#
_cell.length_a   1.000
_cell.length_b   1.000
_cell.length_c   1.000
_cell.angle_alpha   90.00
_cell.angle_beta   90.00
_cell.angle_gamma   90.00
#
_symmetry.space_group_name_H-M   'P 1'
#
loop_
_entity.id
_entity.type
_entity.pdbx_description
1 polymer ?
#
loop_
_entity_poly.entity_id
_entity_poly.type
_entity_poly.pdbx_seq_one_letter_code
_entity_poly.pdbx_strand_id
1 'polypeptide(L)'
;MKLHDTLSRSLRDLSPRDGRTFRFYCCGPTVYGPAHIGNFRTFVLQDVFRRTIELSGQPTLHVRNLTDVDDKTIRDSQAAGQTLTDFTRHWTARFHQDCTKLNLLPPHHEPGAVDHIPQQIALIEELMEKGHAYRSDDGSVYYKVASFREYGKLSHLDSRELRYGSAVADDEYEKDSVADFALWKARKPEDGDNWWDSPWGQGRPGWHLECSAMCREYLGETFDLHSGGVDLIFPHHENEIAQSEAATGHHMADHWFHLTHLLVDGGKMSKSLGNFYTLDQIEAAGFTGNELRHVLISAHYRQPLNFVARDADGKETFPALAGARHALERIAKFEAALRARIPMQQGMIGDQTGYDQLRGLPAAERGTFAAAFDGLLNDLNTPEALGQIFSALKEVKPSELSSAEALRELRGLHFVMAALGLSIPELKDETVEAPESIRELAECRWAARTAKDWAASDALRAELGELGWEMKDGKEGYELRPKG
;
A
#
# COMPACT_ATOMS: atom_id res chain seq x y z
N MET A 1 4.04 -15.26 12.84
CA MET A 1 2.99 -14.74 11.94
C MET A 1 2.56 -15.85 11.00
N LYS A 2 1.25 -16.00 10.76
CA LYS A 2 0.72 -16.86 9.69
C LYS A 2 0.33 -16.01 8.50
N LEU A 3 0.52 -16.52 7.28
CA LEU A 3 0.13 -15.85 6.05
C LEU A 3 -0.31 -16.88 5.01
N HIS A 4 -1.29 -16.54 4.19
CA HIS A 4 -1.72 -17.41 3.10
C HIS A 4 -0.68 -17.43 1.99
N ASP A 5 -0.22 -18.60 1.63
CA ASP A 5 0.71 -18.85 0.54
C ASP A 5 -0.04 -19.24 -0.74
N THR A 6 0.19 -18.51 -1.80
CA THR A 6 -0.48 -18.75 -3.09
C THR A 6 -0.08 -20.09 -3.70
N LEU A 7 1.19 -20.47 -3.57
CA LEU A 7 1.70 -21.72 -4.16
C LEU A 7 1.05 -22.95 -3.52
N SER A 8 0.99 -23.01 -2.18
CA SER A 8 0.38 -24.12 -1.45
C SER A 8 -1.12 -23.96 -1.21
N ARG A 9 -1.69 -22.80 -1.49
CA ARG A 9 -3.10 -22.43 -1.21
C ARG A 9 -3.52 -22.64 0.25
N SER A 10 -2.59 -22.45 1.18
CA SER A 10 -2.81 -22.70 2.60
C SER A 10 -2.18 -21.61 3.48
N LEU A 11 -2.68 -21.49 4.71
CA LEU A 11 -2.02 -20.66 5.73
C LEU A 11 -0.76 -21.37 6.23
N ARG A 12 0.37 -20.67 6.18
CA ARG A 12 1.67 -21.17 6.63
C ARG A 12 2.30 -20.21 7.63
N ASP A 13 3.07 -20.77 8.56
CA ASP A 13 3.89 -19.97 9.46
C ASP A 13 5.09 -19.37 8.70
N LEU A 14 5.36 -18.09 8.94
CA LEU A 14 6.52 -17.39 8.40
C LEU A 14 7.69 -17.48 9.38
N SER A 15 8.84 -17.82 8.85
CA SER A 15 10.12 -17.80 9.56
C SER A 15 11.25 -17.48 8.60
N PRO A 16 12.28 -16.70 9.01
CA PRO A 16 13.43 -16.44 8.16
C PRO A 16 14.24 -17.72 7.95
N ARG A 17 14.68 -17.98 6.70
CA ARG A 17 15.50 -19.15 6.33
C ARG A 17 16.81 -19.23 7.11
N ASP A 18 17.43 -18.08 7.34
CA ASP A 18 18.70 -17.99 8.07
C ASP A 18 18.52 -17.89 9.60
N GLY A 19 17.27 -17.95 10.09
CA GLY A 19 16.92 -17.79 11.50
C GLY A 19 17.17 -16.37 12.06
N ARG A 20 17.49 -15.39 11.21
CA ARG A 20 17.89 -14.02 11.63
C ARG A 20 17.12 -12.93 10.95
N THR A 21 17.18 -12.84 9.60
CA THR A 21 16.62 -11.75 8.83
C THR A 21 15.60 -12.25 7.82
N PHE A 22 14.38 -11.77 7.89
CA PHE A 22 13.33 -12.12 6.94
C PHE A 22 13.52 -11.33 5.64
N ARG A 23 13.92 -12.04 4.57
CA ARG A 23 14.26 -11.46 3.27
C ARG A 23 13.09 -11.58 2.31
N PHE A 24 12.62 -10.46 1.77
CA PHE A 24 11.49 -10.49 0.86
C PHE A 24 11.58 -9.47 -0.27
N TYR A 25 10.99 -9.84 -1.39
CA TYR A 25 10.90 -9.03 -2.60
C TYR A 25 9.47 -8.63 -2.88
N CYS A 26 9.27 -7.38 -3.30
CA CYS A 26 8.00 -6.87 -3.76
C CYS A 26 8.15 -6.32 -5.17
N CYS A 27 7.37 -6.79 -6.13
CA CYS A 27 7.31 -6.16 -7.44
C CYS A 27 6.87 -4.71 -7.31
N GLY A 28 7.70 -3.81 -7.80
CA GLY A 28 7.49 -2.37 -7.78
C GLY A 28 6.74 -1.84 -9.00
N PRO A 29 6.62 -0.52 -9.15
CA PRO A 29 5.92 0.07 -10.27
C PRO A 29 6.75 0.13 -11.54
N THR A 30 6.09 0.09 -12.71
CA THR A 30 6.65 0.62 -13.94
C THR A 30 6.49 2.15 -13.93
N VAL A 31 7.60 2.87 -14.03
CA VAL A 31 7.66 4.33 -13.84
C VAL A 31 7.45 5.10 -15.15
N TYR A 32 6.24 5.04 -15.69
CA TYR A 32 5.82 5.73 -16.93
C TYR A 32 4.73 6.77 -16.74
N GLY A 33 4.23 6.93 -15.52
CA GLY A 33 3.13 7.85 -15.19
C GLY A 33 2.82 7.84 -13.70
N PRO A 34 1.83 8.64 -13.25
CA PRO A 34 1.42 8.65 -11.85
C PRO A 34 0.82 7.31 -11.45
N ALA A 35 1.24 6.79 -10.30
CA ALA A 35 0.63 5.60 -9.73
C ALA A 35 -0.80 5.91 -9.27
N HIS A 36 -1.71 4.98 -9.49
CA HIS A 36 -3.09 5.10 -9.06
C HIS A 36 -3.34 4.42 -7.70
N ILE A 37 -4.48 4.74 -7.07
CA ILE A 37 -4.83 4.22 -5.74
C ILE A 37 -4.86 2.69 -5.68
N GLY A 38 -5.12 2.00 -6.79
CA GLY A 38 -5.07 0.54 -6.89
C GLY A 38 -3.64 -0.01 -6.76
N ASN A 39 -2.64 0.66 -7.35
CA ASN A 39 -1.23 0.31 -7.14
C ASN A 39 -0.86 0.51 -5.67
N PHE A 40 -1.27 1.65 -5.10
CA PHE A 40 -0.98 1.95 -3.70
C PHE A 40 -1.63 0.99 -2.72
N ARG A 41 -2.76 0.36 -3.05
CA ARG A 41 -3.30 -0.71 -2.20
C ARG A 41 -2.29 -1.84 -2.00
N THR A 42 -1.63 -2.28 -3.07
CA THR A 42 -0.60 -3.32 -3.00
C THR A 42 0.57 -2.86 -2.12
N PHE A 43 1.13 -1.69 -2.39
CA PHE A 43 2.28 -1.18 -1.65
C PHE A 43 1.97 -0.89 -0.17
N VAL A 44 0.79 -0.37 0.14
CA VAL A 44 0.33 -0.13 1.52
C VAL A 44 0.19 -1.44 2.30
N LEU A 45 -0.39 -2.48 1.71
CA LEU A 45 -0.54 -3.77 2.38
C LEU A 45 0.80 -4.51 2.55
N GLN A 46 1.73 -4.37 1.59
CA GLN A 46 3.11 -4.85 1.74
C GLN A 46 3.87 -4.09 2.83
N ASP A 47 3.62 -2.80 2.99
CA ASP A 47 4.18 -2.00 4.09
C ASP A 47 3.60 -2.41 5.45
N VAL A 48 2.29 -2.65 5.55
CA VAL A 48 1.68 -3.20 6.79
C VAL A 48 2.26 -4.58 7.12
N PHE A 49 2.47 -5.43 6.11
CA PHE A 49 3.14 -6.71 6.29
C PHE A 49 4.55 -6.53 6.88
N ARG A 50 5.38 -5.69 6.26
CA ARG A 50 6.72 -5.38 6.75
C ARG A 50 6.69 -4.87 8.18
N ARG A 51 5.85 -3.87 8.48
CA ARG A 51 5.70 -3.29 9.82
C ARG A 51 5.30 -4.33 10.85
N THR A 52 4.40 -5.25 10.49
CA THR A 52 3.96 -6.34 11.38
C THR A 52 5.12 -7.27 11.73
N ILE A 53 5.94 -7.67 10.75
CA ILE A 53 7.13 -8.50 10.96
C ILE A 53 8.15 -7.76 11.86
N GLU A 54 8.49 -6.51 11.53
CA GLU A 54 9.49 -5.74 12.28
C GLU A 54 9.05 -5.42 13.71
N LEU A 55 7.78 -5.06 13.90
CA LEU A 55 7.23 -4.79 15.24
C LEU A 55 7.09 -6.04 16.11
N SER A 56 6.99 -7.23 15.49
CA SER A 56 7.10 -8.49 16.24
C SER A 56 8.52 -8.78 16.74
N GLY A 57 9.51 -7.94 16.37
CA GLY A 57 10.92 -8.07 16.75
C GLY A 57 11.79 -8.80 15.73
N GLN A 58 11.24 -9.16 14.55
CA GLN A 58 11.96 -9.86 13.49
C GLN A 58 12.58 -8.84 12.51
N PRO A 59 13.92 -8.77 12.35
CA PRO A 59 14.56 -7.94 11.33
C PRO A 59 14.15 -8.35 9.93
N THR A 60 14.05 -7.36 9.02
CA THR A 60 13.70 -7.60 7.60
C THR A 60 14.76 -7.07 6.65
N LEU A 61 14.82 -7.65 5.45
CA LEU A 61 15.50 -7.11 4.27
C LEU A 61 14.47 -7.03 3.15
N HIS A 62 13.96 -5.83 2.89
CA HIS A 62 12.96 -5.54 1.87
C HIS A 62 13.62 -5.01 0.61
N VAL A 63 13.40 -5.66 -0.52
CA VAL A 63 13.78 -5.22 -1.86
C VAL A 63 12.52 -4.94 -2.67
N ARG A 64 12.48 -3.79 -3.35
CA ARG A 64 11.41 -3.43 -4.30
C ARG A 64 12.06 -2.84 -5.54
N ASN A 65 11.75 -3.37 -6.71
CA ASN A 65 12.31 -2.84 -7.95
C ASN A 65 11.58 -1.57 -8.44
N LEU A 66 12.23 -0.91 -9.40
CA LEU A 66 11.62 0.05 -10.31
C LEU A 66 11.81 -0.48 -11.73
N THR A 67 10.71 -0.69 -12.46
CA THR A 67 10.78 -1.00 -13.89
C THR A 67 10.91 0.31 -14.65
N ASP A 68 12.16 0.68 -14.96
CA ASP A 68 12.55 1.92 -15.64
C ASP A 68 12.86 1.70 -17.13
N VAL A 69 12.72 0.47 -17.63
CA VAL A 69 12.79 0.11 -19.04
C VAL A 69 11.71 -0.92 -19.40
N ASP A 70 10.76 -0.53 -20.24
CA ASP A 70 9.79 -1.41 -20.89
C ASP A 70 9.19 -0.72 -22.13
N ASP A 71 8.29 -1.40 -22.84
CA ASP A 71 7.65 -0.84 -24.04
C ASP A 71 6.90 0.48 -23.75
N LYS A 72 6.30 0.62 -22.57
CA LYS A 72 5.55 1.82 -22.18
C LYS A 72 6.48 2.98 -21.82
N THR A 73 7.53 2.73 -21.04
CA THR A 73 8.48 3.76 -20.64
C THR A 73 9.22 4.32 -21.87
N ILE A 74 9.62 3.47 -22.83
CA ILE A 74 10.26 3.87 -24.08
C ILE A 74 9.31 4.70 -24.94
N ARG A 75 8.12 4.20 -25.22
CA ARG A 75 7.10 4.91 -26.02
C ARG A 75 6.75 6.27 -25.42
N ASP A 76 6.48 6.31 -24.13
CA ASP A 76 5.96 7.50 -23.46
C ASP A 76 7.05 8.54 -23.23
N SER A 77 8.32 8.14 -23.01
CA SER A 77 9.47 9.06 -22.96
C SER A 77 9.72 9.72 -24.33
N GLN A 78 9.66 8.97 -25.42
CA GLN A 78 9.78 9.48 -26.79
C GLN A 78 8.63 10.44 -27.12
N ALA A 79 7.39 10.09 -26.78
CA ALA A 79 6.23 10.95 -26.97
C ALA A 79 6.35 12.27 -26.16
N ALA A 80 7.00 12.25 -25.02
CA ALA A 80 7.31 13.43 -24.20
C ALA A 80 8.53 14.22 -24.71
N GLY A 81 9.28 13.73 -25.70
CA GLY A 81 10.51 14.36 -26.18
C GLY A 81 11.64 14.35 -25.14
N GLN A 82 11.66 13.37 -24.25
CA GLN A 82 12.64 13.24 -23.17
C GLN A 82 13.50 11.98 -23.36
N THR A 83 14.69 11.98 -22.74
CA THR A 83 15.44 10.73 -22.60
C THR A 83 14.71 9.76 -21.68
N LEU A 84 14.89 8.44 -21.88
CA LEU A 84 14.31 7.41 -21.00
C LEU A 84 14.68 7.67 -19.53
N THR A 85 15.96 7.97 -19.28
CA THR A 85 16.49 8.23 -17.93
C THR A 85 15.83 9.44 -17.25
N ASP A 86 15.66 10.57 -17.97
CA ASP A 86 15.05 11.77 -17.37
C ASP A 86 13.55 11.57 -17.13
N PHE A 87 12.89 10.90 -18.05
CA PHE A 87 11.47 10.57 -17.95
C PHE A 87 11.19 9.63 -16.76
N THR A 88 11.93 8.52 -16.67
CA THR A 88 11.71 7.55 -15.57
C THR A 88 12.15 8.11 -14.22
N ARG A 89 13.22 8.92 -14.17
CA ARG A 89 13.62 9.65 -12.96
C ARG A 89 12.52 10.59 -12.45
N HIS A 90 11.84 11.31 -13.35
CA HIS A 90 10.73 12.18 -12.99
C HIS A 90 9.59 11.39 -12.32
N TRP A 91 9.16 10.28 -12.92
CA TRP A 91 8.06 9.48 -12.38
C TRP A 91 8.46 8.70 -11.12
N THR A 92 9.71 8.29 -10.99
CA THR A 92 10.27 7.71 -9.75
C THR A 92 10.19 8.72 -8.61
N ALA A 93 10.64 9.96 -8.82
CA ALA A 93 10.57 11.01 -7.80
C ALA A 93 9.13 11.28 -7.38
N ARG A 94 8.20 11.27 -8.34
CA ARG A 94 6.77 11.42 -8.06
C ARG A 94 6.22 10.25 -7.24
N PHE A 95 6.55 9.03 -7.59
CA PHE A 95 6.17 7.84 -6.85
C PHE A 95 6.67 7.88 -5.39
N HIS A 96 7.92 8.31 -5.17
CA HIS A 96 8.48 8.46 -3.83
C HIS A 96 7.74 9.52 -2.98
N GLN A 97 7.34 10.64 -3.60
CA GLN A 97 6.52 11.65 -2.92
C GLN A 97 5.19 11.07 -2.46
N ASP A 98 4.51 10.31 -3.33
CA ASP A 98 3.25 9.67 -3.00
C ASP A 98 3.42 8.58 -1.92
N CYS A 99 4.51 7.79 -1.97
CA CYS A 99 4.89 6.85 -0.91
C CYS A 99 5.04 7.55 0.45
N THR A 100 5.70 8.71 0.48
CA THR A 100 5.89 9.49 1.70
C THR A 100 4.55 9.98 2.27
N LYS A 101 3.67 10.51 1.42
CA LYS A 101 2.33 10.97 1.82
C LYS A 101 1.45 9.83 2.35
N LEU A 102 1.65 8.62 1.86
CA LEU A 102 0.99 7.40 2.33
C LEU A 102 1.72 6.73 3.50
N ASN A 103 2.77 7.35 4.05
CA ASN A 103 3.58 6.82 5.15
C ASN A 103 4.12 5.41 4.89
N LEU A 104 4.57 5.13 3.66
CA LEU A 104 5.25 3.90 3.31
C LEU A 104 6.71 3.94 3.77
N LEU A 105 7.19 2.89 4.42
CA LEU A 105 8.61 2.75 4.72
C LEU A 105 9.41 2.58 3.42
N PRO A 106 10.50 3.31 3.23
CA PRO A 106 11.36 3.09 2.07
C PRO A 106 11.92 1.66 2.11
N PRO A 107 12.03 0.95 0.96
CA PRO A 107 12.68 -0.35 0.93
C PRO A 107 14.16 -0.22 1.31
N HIS A 108 14.79 -1.33 1.71
CA HIS A 108 16.23 -1.33 2.01
C HIS A 108 17.06 -1.22 0.73
N HIS A 109 16.58 -1.85 -0.36
CA HIS A 109 17.11 -1.69 -1.70
C HIS A 109 15.97 -1.45 -2.68
N GLU A 110 16.19 -0.51 -3.62
CA GLU A 110 15.22 -0.19 -4.68
C GLU A 110 15.94 -0.13 -6.04
N PRO A 111 16.32 -1.31 -6.59
CA PRO A 111 17.05 -1.39 -7.85
C PRO A 111 16.19 -1.00 -9.05
N GLY A 112 16.79 -0.27 -10.01
CA GLY A 112 16.28 -0.06 -11.36
C GLY A 112 16.67 -1.20 -12.30
N ALA A 113 15.83 -1.53 -13.27
CA ALA A 113 16.11 -2.59 -14.23
C ALA A 113 17.29 -2.24 -15.15
N VAL A 114 17.44 -0.96 -15.52
CA VAL A 114 18.54 -0.47 -16.37
C VAL A 114 19.91 -0.70 -15.74
N ASP A 115 20.05 -0.44 -14.45
CA ASP A 115 21.31 -0.62 -13.72
C ASP A 115 21.71 -2.11 -13.59
N HIS A 116 20.77 -3.04 -13.84
CA HIS A 116 20.95 -4.49 -13.68
C HIS A 116 20.98 -5.25 -15.01
N ILE A 117 21.15 -4.57 -16.14
CA ILE A 117 21.31 -5.21 -17.47
C ILE A 117 22.42 -6.27 -17.49
N PRO A 118 23.60 -6.06 -16.91
CA PRO A 118 24.63 -7.09 -16.88
C PRO A 118 24.18 -8.39 -16.18
N GLN A 119 23.46 -8.28 -15.06
CA GLN A 119 22.95 -9.44 -14.32
C GLN A 119 21.85 -10.16 -15.11
N GLN A 120 21.03 -9.43 -15.84
CA GLN A 120 20.00 -9.98 -16.71
C GLN A 120 20.64 -10.75 -17.87
N ILE A 121 21.67 -10.20 -18.52
CA ILE A 121 22.42 -10.89 -19.58
C ILE A 121 23.06 -12.18 -19.05
N ALA A 122 23.70 -12.13 -17.88
CA ALA A 122 24.30 -13.31 -17.26
C ALA A 122 23.27 -14.41 -16.96
N LEU A 123 22.08 -14.05 -16.52
CA LEU A 123 21.00 -15.01 -16.28
C LEU A 123 20.51 -15.65 -17.60
N ILE A 124 20.42 -14.89 -18.69
CA ILE A 124 20.07 -15.45 -20.01
C ILE A 124 21.15 -16.43 -20.49
N GLU A 125 22.44 -16.08 -20.36
CA GLU A 125 23.55 -16.95 -20.76
C GLU A 125 23.48 -18.30 -20.02
N GLU A 126 23.22 -18.26 -18.70
CA GLU A 126 23.04 -19.46 -17.87
C GLU A 126 21.84 -20.31 -18.33
N LEU A 127 20.71 -19.68 -18.64
CA LEU A 127 19.52 -20.36 -19.16
C LEU A 127 19.75 -20.99 -20.54
N MET A 128 20.51 -20.32 -21.41
CA MET A 128 20.87 -20.87 -22.72
C MET A 128 21.83 -22.06 -22.59
N GLU A 129 22.84 -21.97 -21.72
CA GLU A 129 23.79 -23.06 -21.46
C GLU A 129 23.05 -24.32 -20.95
N LYS A 130 22.03 -24.14 -20.11
CA LYS A 130 21.20 -25.22 -19.58
C LYS A 130 20.08 -25.70 -20.52
N GLY A 131 19.93 -25.06 -21.69
CA GLY A 131 18.95 -25.45 -22.72
C GLY A 131 17.52 -25.00 -22.43
N HIS A 132 17.34 -24.01 -21.53
CA HIS A 132 16.04 -23.41 -21.18
C HIS A 132 15.71 -22.16 -22.01
N ALA A 133 16.67 -21.64 -22.77
CA ALA A 133 16.45 -20.50 -23.67
C ALA A 133 17.07 -20.76 -25.04
N TYR A 134 16.56 -20.06 -26.05
CA TYR A 134 17.04 -20.15 -27.43
C TYR A 134 17.02 -18.78 -28.10
N ARG A 135 17.90 -18.59 -29.09
CA ARG A 135 17.95 -17.40 -29.92
C ARG A 135 17.12 -17.62 -31.18
N SER A 136 16.27 -16.67 -31.55
CA SER A 136 15.54 -16.63 -32.81
C SER A 136 16.33 -15.95 -33.93
N ASP A 137 15.85 -16.05 -35.18
CA ASP A 137 16.52 -15.51 -36.36
C ASP A 137 16.64 -13.99 -36.35
N ASP A 138 15.70 -13.28 -35.71
CA ASP A 138 15.72 -11.81 -35.54
C ASP A 138 16.75 -11.32 -34.50
N GLY A 139 17.36 -12.25 -33.77
CA GLY A 139 18.33 -11.95 -32.71
C GLY A 139 17.74 -11.84 -31.32
N SER A 140 16.42 -11.97 -31.15
CA SER A 140 15.77 -12.05 -29.87
C SER A 140 16.07 -13.38 -29.16
N VAL A 141 15.98 -13.40 -27.82
CA VAL A 141 16.14 -14.63 -27.02
C VAL A 141 14.85 -14.90 -26.27
N TYR A 142 14.38 -16.14 -26.37
CA TYR A 142 13.15 -16.60 -25.73
C TYR A 142 13.42 -17.68 -24.71
N TYR A 143 12.64 -17.68 -23.65
CA TYR A 143 12.56 -18.79 -22.70
C TYR A 143 11.69 -19.89 -23.29
N LYS A 144 12.19 -21.14 -23.25
CA LYS A 144 11.53 -22.32 -23.77
C LYS A 144 10.65 -22.94 -22.67
N VAL A 145 9.37 -22.54 -22.59
CA VAL A 145 8.45 -22.97 -21.53
C VAL A 145 8.37 -24.50 -21.41
N ALA A 146 8.36 -25.23 -22.53
CA ALA A 146 8.31 -26.69 -22.53
C ALA A 146 9.51 -27.38 -21.86
N SER A 147 10.61 -26.65 -21.62
CA SER A 147 11.80 -27.18 -20.93
C SER A 147 11.68 -27.21 -19.42
N PHE A 148 10.71 -26.48 -18.83
CA PHE A 148 10.46 -26.43 -17.39
C PHE A 148 9.17 -27.19 -17.04
N ARG A 149 9.30 -28.38 -16.47
CA ARG A 149 8.16 -29.29 -16.24
C ARG A 149 7.13 -28.77 -15.26
N GLU A 150 7.57 -27.93 -14.31
CA GLU A 150 6.72 -27.40 -13.25
C GLU A 150 6.06 -26.07 -13.62
N TYR A 151 6.14 -25.63 -14.90
CA TYR A 151 5.51 -24.41 -15.34
C TYR A 151 3.99 -24.46 -15.13
N GLY A 152 3.44 -23.43 -14.50
CA GLY A 152 2.03 -23.37 -14.10
C GLY A 152 1.78 -23.77 -12.64
N LYS A 153 2.84 -24.10 -11.84
CA LYS A 153 2.67 -24.53 -10.46
C LYS A 153 2.14 -23.45 -9.53
N LEU A 154 2.48 -22.17 -9.76
CA LEU A 154 1.99 -21.05 -8.97
C LEU A 154 0.58 -20.63 -9.37
N SER A 155 0.34 -20.52 -10.67
CA SER A 155 -0.95 -20.13 -11.26
C SER A 155 -1.98 -21.26 -11.20
N HIS A 156 -1.53 -22.50 -11.01
CA HIS A 156 -2.34 -23.72 -11.00
C HIS A 156 -3.12 -23.92 -12.33
N LEU A 157 -2.56 -23.42 -13.43
CA LEU A 157 -3.10 -23.62 -14.78
C LEU A 157 -2.79 -25.03 -15.24
N ASP A 158 -3.77 -25.67 -15.89
CA ASP A 158 -3.52 -26.95 -16.52
C ASP A 158 -2.75 -26.79 -17.85
N SER A 159 -2.14 -27.87 -18.32
CA SER A 159 -1.34 -27.87 -19.55
C SER A 159 -2.14 -27.56 -20.83
N ARG A 160 -3.48 -27.58 -20.76
CA ARG A 160 -4.37 -27.21 -21.88
C ARG A 160 -4.59 -25.69 -21.89
N GLU A 161 -4.83 -25.08 -20.71
CA GLU A 161 -4.97 -23.63 -20.56
C GLU A 161 -3.69 -22.90 -21.00
N LEU A 162 -2.52 -23.47 -20.70
CA LEU A 162 -1.21 -22.94 -21.11
C LEU A 162 -1.01 -22.95 -22.63
N ARG A 163 -1.57 -23.96 -23.35
CA ARG A 163 -1.43 -24.08 -24.81
C ARG A 163 -2.30 -23.09 -25.59
N TYR A 164 -3.41 -22.65 -25.04
CA TYR A 164 -4.35 -21.73 -25.69
C TYR A 164 -4.15 -20.27 -25.33
N GLY A 165 -3.14 -19.94 -24.52
CA GLY A 165 -2.49 -18.66 -24.30
C GLY A 165 -3.33 -17.40 -24.39
N SER A 166 -4.31 -17.23 -23.50
CA SER A 166 -5.09 -15.98 -23.46
C SER A 166 -4.32 -14.77 -22.89
N ALA A 167 -3.07 -14.95 -22.47
CA ALA A 167 -2.29 -13.92 -21.76
C ALA A 167 -0.94 -13.54 -22.41
N VAL A 168 -0.55 -14.16 -23.53
CA VAL A 168 0.76 -13.95 -24.16
C VAL A 168 0.66 -13.13 -25.46
N ALA A 169 -0.44 -12.38 -25.64
CA ALA A 169 -0.73 -11.65 -26.87
C ALA A 169 0.13 -10.38 -27.11
N ASP A 170 0.98 -9.98 -26.16
CA ASP A 170 1.71 -8.71 -26.26
C ASP A 170 3.11 -8.80 -26.87
N ASP A 171 3.62 -10.02 -27.14
CA ASP A 171 4.91 -10.18 -27.82
C ASP A 171 4.73 -10.42 -29.32
N GLU A 172 4.87 -9.38 -30.14
CA GLU A 172 4.81 -9.39 -31.62
C GLU A 172 6.06 -9.95 -32.29
N TYR A 173 6.74 -10.93 -31.69
CA TYR A 173 8.02 -11.48 -32.18
C TYR A 173 7.86 -12.93 -32.69
N GLU A 174 8.80 -13.36 -33.54
CA GLU A 174 8.86 -14.75 -34.01
C GLU A 174 9.25 -15.69 -32.85
N LYS A 175 8.33 -16.58 -32.46
CA LYS A 175 8.49 -17.57 -31.39
C LYS A 175 8.35 -18.99 -31.94
N ASP A 176 9.09 -19.95 -31.37
CA ASP A 176 8.91 -21.38 -31.70
C ASP A 176 7.58 -21.93 -31.11
N SER A 177 7.08 -21.33 -30.06
CA SER A 177 5.81 -21.69 -29.41
C SER A 177 5.09 -20.46 -28.90
N VAL A 178 3.77 -20.43 -28.98
CA VAL A 178 2.92 -19.33 -28.45
C VAL A 178 3.11 -19.14 -26.93
N ALA A 179 3.53 -20.18 -26.20
CA ALA A 179 3.74 -20.11 -24.76
C ALA A 179 5.10 -19.53 -24.35
N ASP A 180 6.08 -19.50 -25.27
CA ASP A 180 7.42 -19.00 -24.97
C ASP A 180 7.39 -17.47 -24.82
N PHE A 181 8.24 -16.93 -23.94
CA PHE A 181 8.28 -15.51 -23.64
C PHE A 181 9.68 -14.91 -23.79
N ALA A 182 9.72 -13.62 -24.14
CA ALA A 182 10.98 -12.92 -24.42
C ALA A 182 11.82 -12.71 -23.16
N LEU A 183 13.10 -13.08 -23.25
CA LEU A 183 14.15 -12.75 -22.27
C LEU A 183 14.97 -11.55 -22.74
N TRP A 184 15.25 -11.50 -24.07
CA TRP A 184 15.93 -10.39 -24.72
C TRP A 184 15.20 -10.04 -26.00
N LYS A 185 14.79 -8.80 -26.17
CA LYS A 185 14.12 -8.28 -27.35
C LYS A 185 15.17 -7.62 -28.25
N ALA A 186 15.37 -8.14 -29.47
CA ALA A 186 16.27 -7.52 -30.44
C ALA A 186 15.82 -6.07 -30.72
N ARG A 187 16.80 -5.19 -30.93
CA ARG A 187 16.56 -3.77 -31.21
C ARG A 187 15.67 -3.57 -32.43
N LYS A 188 14.65 -2.75 -32.28
CA LYS A 188 13.78 -2.27 -33.35
C LYS A 188 13.96 -0.77 -33.57
N PRO A 189 13.58 -0.21 -34.73
CA PRO A 189 13.64 1.24 -34.97
C PRO A 189 12.84 2.06 -33.94
N GLU A 190 11.75 1.51 -33.41
CA GLU A 190 10.87 2.13 -32.41
C GLU A 190 11.57 2.31 -31.06
N ASP A 191 12.59 1.52 -30.75
CA ASP A 191 13.35 1.65 -29.49
C ASP A 191 14.22 2.91 -29.49
N GLY A 192 14.53 3.49 -30.63
CA GLY A 192 15.40 4.66 -30.76
C GLY A 192 16.81 4.37 -30.22
N ASP A 193 17.21 5.13 -29.19
CA ASP A 193 18.51 4.98 -28.51
C ASP A 193 18.43 4.12 -27.23
N ASN A 194 17.28 3.51 -26.95
CA ASN A 194 17.04 2.72 -25.73
C ASN A 194 17.35 1.24 -25.97
N TRP A 195 18.62 0.93 -26.15
CA TRP A 195 19.14 -0.42 -26.37
C TRP A 195 20.49 -0.59 -25.69
N TRP A 196 20.88 -1.83 -25.48
CA TRP A 196 22.14 -2.24 -24.86
C TRP A 196 22.80 -3.33 -25.70
N ASP A 197 24.13 -3.40 -25.66
CA ASP A 197 24.86 -4.48 -26.27
C ASP A 197 24.75 -5.77 -25.48
N SER A 198 24.58 -6.89 -26.17
CA SER A 198 24.53 -8.23 -25.59
C SER A 198 25.26 -9.24 -26.52
N PRO A 199 25.55 -10.46 -26.05
CA PRO A 199 26.11 -11.53 -26.91
C PRO A 199 25.26 -11.88 -28.12
N TRP A 200 23.97 -11.53 -28.11
CA TRP A 200 23.01 -11.82 -29.18
C TRP A 200 22.80 -10.63 -30.12
N GLY A 201 23.34 -9.49 -29.79
CA GLY A 201 23.20 -8.24 -30.53
C GLY A 201 22.59 -7.14 -29.69
N GLN A 202 22.34 -5.98 -30.32
CA GLN A 202 21.71 -4.85 -29.67
C GLN A 202 20.24 -5.14 -29.37
N GLY A 203 19.77 -4.76 -28.17
CA GLY A 203 18.39 -5.01 -27.75
C GLY A 203 18.15 -4.55 -26.32
N ARG A 204 17.10 -5.07 -25.71
CA ARG A 204 16.68 -4.75 -24.35
C ARG A 204 16.09 -5.98 -23.65
N PRO A 205 16.06 -5.99 -22.31
CA PRO A 205 15.52 -7.13 -21.57
C PRO A 205 14.00 -7.29 -21.75
N GLY A 206 13.54 -8.52 -21.58
CA GLY A 206 12.14 -8.83 -21.37
C GLY A 206 11.72 -8.52 -19.95
N TRP A 207 10.51 -8.04 -19.77
CA TRP A 207 9.97 -7.58 -18.48
C TRP A 207 10.09 -8.59 -17.33
N HIS A 208 9.90 -9.89 -17.61
CA HIS A 208 9.90 -10.93 -16.54
C HIS A 208 11.30 -11.22 -16.00
N LEU A 209 12.35 -10.93 -16.79
CA LEU A 209 13.74 -11.22 -16.43
C LEU A 209 14.29 -10.27 -15.37
N GLU A 210 13.80 -9.04 -15.35
CA GLU A 210 14.27 -7.96 -14.48
C GLU A 210 14.21 -8.36 -13.01
N CYS A 211 13.01 -8.79 -12.55
CA CYS A 211 12.78 -9.18 -11.17
C CYS A 211 13.59 -10.44 -10.79
N SER A 212 13.70 -11.43 -11.67
CA SER A 212 14.52 -12.63 -11.42
C SER A 212 15.98 -12.29 -11.16
N ALA A 213 16.56 -11.42 -12.00
CA ALA A 213 17.95 -11.00 -11.85
C ALA A 213 18.17 -10.16 -10.59
N MET A 214 17.28 -9.19 -10.31
CA MET A 214 17.38 -8.35 -9.12
C MET A 214 17.10 -9.10 -7.82
N CYS A 215 16.15 -10.04 -7.79
CA CYS A 215 15.96 -10.93 -6.65
C CYS A 215 17.23 -11.69 -6.31
N ARG A 216 17.85 -12.30 -7.31
CA ARG A 216 19.10 -13.09 -7.14
C ARG A 216 20.25 -12.23 -6.63
N GLU A 217 20.40 -11.01 -7.14
CA GLU A 217 21.46 -10.07 -6.74
C GLU A 217 21.36 -9.68 -5.27
N TYR A 218 20.19 -9.30 -4.80
CA TYR A 218 20.02 -8.74 -3.45
C TYR A 218 19.61 -9.75 -2.39
N LEU A 219 18.91 -10.83 -2.76
CA LEU A 219 18.36 -11.79 -1.81
C LEU A 219 18.97 -13.19 -1.95
N GLY A 220 19.74 -13.43 -3.02
CA GLY A 220 20.31 -14.73 -3.32
C GLY A 220 19.35 -15.64 -4.11
N GLU A 221 19.77 -16.89 -4.33
CA GLU A 221 19.03 -17.84 -5.17
C GLU A 221 17.68 -18.25 -4.60
N THR A 222 17.57 -18.29 -3.27
CA THR A 222 16.33 -18.57 -2.55
C THR A 222 16.15 -17.58 -1.41
N PHE A 223 14.95 -17.06 -1.23
CA PHE A 223 14.60 -16.10 -0.18
C PHE A 223 13.23 -16.40 0.45
N ASP A 224 12.84 -15.66 1.50
CA ASP A 224 11.74 -16.07 2.35
C ASP A 224 10.37 -15.80 1.73
N LEU A 225 10.17 -14.64 1.03
CA LEU A 225 8.86 -14.30 0.48
C LEU A 225 8.95 -13.42 -0.76
N HIS A 226 8.12 -13.74 -1.76
CA HIS A 226 7.87 -12.91 -2.96
C HIS A 226 6.44 -12.38 -2.95
N SER A 227 6.25 -11.11 -3.33
CA SER A 227 4.94 -10.45 -3.25
C SER A 227 4.63 -9.56 -4.45
N GLY A 228 3.35 -9.53 -4.82
CA GLY A 228 2.80 -8.65 -5.85
C GLY A 228 1.28 -8.63 -5.89
N GLY A 229 0.69 -7.97 -6.88
CA GLY A 229 -0.74 -8.08 -7.15
C GLY A 229 -1.13 -9.47 -7.66
N VAL A 230 -2.40 -9.87 -7.51
CA VAL A 230 -2.88 -11.17 -8.06
C VAL A 230 -2.77 -11.25 -9.57
N ASP A 231 -2.74 -10.12 -10.27
CA ASP A 231 -2.51 -10.01 -11.72
C ASP A 231 -1.10 -10.40 -12.14
N LEU A 232 -0.14 -10.36 -11.20
CA LEU A 232 1.24 -10.80 -11.44
C LEU A 232 1.43 -12.32 -11.26
N ILE A 233 0.48 -13.05 -10.68
CA ILE A 233 0.58 -14.50 -10.52
C ILE A 233 0.92 -15.15 -11.86
N PHE A 234 0.18 -14.74 -12.90
CA PHE A 234 0.40 -15.19 -14.29
C PHE A 234 0.25 -14.02 -15.26
N PRO A 235 1.20 -13.84 -16.21
CA PRO A 235 2.36 -14.71 -16.40
C PRO A 235 3.61 -14.36 -15.58
N HIS A 236 3.68 -13.16 -14.94
CA HIS A 236 4.93 -12.57 -14.45
C HIS A 236 5.67 -13.45 -13.43
N HIS A 237 5.05 -13.75 -12.29
CA HIS A 237 5.70 -14.55 -11.22
C HIS A 237 5.90 -16.03 -11.64
N GLU A 238 5.01 -16.59 -12.46
CA GLU A 238 5.21 -17.91 -13.03
C GLU A 238 6.46 -17.95 -13.90
N ASN A 239 6.70 -16.89 -14.70
CA ASN A 239 7.88 -16.75 -15.54
C ASN A 239 9.14 -16.53 -14.71
N GLU A 240 9.06 -15.75 -13.62
CA GLU A 240 10.18 -15.57 -12.69
C GLU A 240 10.59 -16.89 -12.02
N ILE A 241 9.62 -17.71 -11.60
CA ILE A 241 9.89 -19.06 -11.08
C ILE A 241 10.63 -19.89 -12.12
N ALA A 242 10.10 -19.93 -13.35
CA ALA A 242 10.70 -20.73 -14.41
C ALA A 242 12.15 -20.30 -14.70
N GLN A 243 12.41 -19.00 -14.79
CA GLN A 243 13.75 -18.44 -15.00
C GLN A 243 14.70 -18.77 -13.85
N SER A 244 14.30 -18.46 -12.63
CA SER A 244 15.16 -18.58 -11.45
C SER A 244 15.45 -20.05 -11.11
N GLU A 245 14.43 -20.90 -11.10
CA GLU A 245 14.58 -22.32 -10.73
C GLU A 245 15.27 -23.14 -11.83
N ALA A 246 15.04 -22.83 -13.12
CA ALA A 246 15.78 -23.47 -14.20
C ALA A 246 17.27 -23.07 -14.18
N ALA A 247 17.58 -21.82 -13.83
CA ALA A 247 18.94 -21.35 -13.72
C ALA A 247 19.68 -21.97 -12.51
N THR A 248 19.06 -22.01 -11.34
CA THR A 248 19.73 -22.38 -10.09
C THR A 248 19.56 -23.85 -9.69
N GLY A 249 18.47 -24.49 -10.09
CA GLY A 249 18.05 -25.81 -9.59
C GLY A 249 17.41 -25.75 -8.19
N HIS A 250 17.20 -24.56 -7.64
CA HIS A 250 16.60 -24.32 -6.33
C HIS A 250 15.30 -23.53 -6.47
N HIS A 251 14.34 -23.74 -5.55
CA HIS A 251 13.12 -22.93 -5.55
C HIS A 251 13.44 -21.46 -5.23
N MET A 252 12.74 -20.55 -5.89
CA MET A 252 13.01 -19.12 -5.84
C MET A 252 12.61 -18.50 -4.50
N ALA A 253 11.40 -18.78 -4.01
CA ALA A 253 10.88 -18.22 -2.77
C ALA A 253 10.11 -19.26 -1.96
N ASP A 254 10.25 -19.20 -0.61
CA ASP A 254 9.56 -20.12 0.30
C ASP A 254 8.06 -19.81 0.43
N HIS A 255 7.66 -18.55 0.13
CA HIS A 255 6.29 -18.09 0.30
C HIS A 255 5.90 -17.10 -0.81
N TRP A 256 4.68 -17.22 -1.33
CA TRP A 256 4.13 -16.36 -2.38
C TRP A 256 2.92 -15.59 -1.85
N PHE A 257 3.07 -14.26 -1.73
CA PHE A 257 2.10 -13.38 -1.12
C PHE A 257 1.47 -12.45 -2.17
N HIS A 258 0.18 -12.68 -2.48
CA HIS A 258 -0.54 -11.91 -3.49
C HIS A 258 -1.72 -11.15 -2.93
N LEU A 259 -1.90 -9.92 -3.45
CA LEU A 259 -2.89 -8.96 -2.99
C LEU A 259 -3.93 -8.72 -4.08
N THR A 260 -5.20 -8.75 -3.66
CA THR A 260 -6.34 -8.60 -4.59
C THR A 260 -6.55 -7.15 -5.00
N HIS A 261 -7.17 -6.95 -6.16
CA HIS A 261 -7.36 -5.62 -6.76
C HIS A 261 -8.27 -4.70 -5.94
N LEU A 262 -8.19 -3.40 -6.29
CA LEU A 262 -9.14 -2.38 -5.90
C LEU A 262 -10.17 -2.18 -7.03
N LEU A 263 -11.44 -2.14 -6.65
CA LEU A 263 -12.55 -1.74 -7.51
C LEU A 263 -12.96 -0.29 -7.16
N VAL A 264 -13.49 0.44 -8.12
CA VAL A 264 -14.07 1.77 -7.91
C VAL A 264 -15.53 1.73 -8.28
N ASP A 265 -16.39 2.07 -7.32
CA ASP A 265 -17.85 2.02 -7.48
C ASP A 265 -18.35 0.69 -8.08
N GLY A 266 -17.75 -0.43 -7.62
CA GLY A 266 -18.06 -1.79 -8.05
C GLY A 266 -17.45 -2.22 -9.39
N GLY A 267 -16.75 -1.34 -10.10
CA GLY A 267 -16.13 -1.60 -11.40
C GLY A 267 -14.61 -1.67 -11.36
N LYS A 268 -14.00 -2.30 -12.38
CA LYS A 268 -12.55 -2.25 -12.57
C LYS A 268 -12.13 -0.81 -12.88
N MET A 269 -11.05 -0.36 -12.27
CA MET A 269 -10.50 0.97 -12.52
C MET A 269 -9.87 1.06 -13.92
N SER A 270 -10.26 2.07 -14.71
CA SER A 270 -9.64 2.35 -16.00
C SER A 270 -9.75 3.84 -16.37
N LYS A 271 -8.78 4.34 -17.15
CA LYS A 271 -8.79 5.72 -17.66
C LYS A 271 -10.01 5.98 -18.57
N SER A 272 -10.42 5.00 -19.37
CA SER A 272 -11.54 5.12 -20.30
C SER A 272 -12.91 5.20 -19.60
N LEU A 273 -13.03 4.67 -18.38
CA LEU A 273 -14.25 4.76 -17.57
C LEU A 273 -14.32 6.01 -16.71
N GLY A 274 -13.27 6.85 -16.69
CA GLY A 274 -13.20 8.05 -15.86
C GLY A 274 -13.23 7.77 -14.35
N ASN A 275 -12.88 6.54 -13.94
CA ASN A 275 -12.83 6.11 -12.55
C ASN A 275 -11.40 5.79 -12.08
N PHE A 276 -10.42 6.42 -12.73
CA PHE A 276 -8.99 6.28 -12.42
C PHE A 276 -8.57 7.41 -11.48
N TYR A 277 -8.25 7.08 -10.23
CA TYR A 277 -7.88 8.07 -9.22
C TYR A 277 -6.41 7.99 -8.84
N THR A 278 -5.75 9.14 -8.80
CA THR A 278 -4.40 9.33 -8.27
C THR A 278 -4.45 9.99 -6.89
N LEU A 279 -3.33 9.98 -6.15
CA LEU A 279 -3.27 10.64 -4.84
C LEU A 279 -3.51 12.15 -4.95
N ASP A 280 -3.04 12.83 -6.02
CA ASP A 280 -3.31 14.25 -6.24
C ASP A 280 -4.81 14.58 -6.33
N GLN A 281 -5.56 13.71 -7.00
CA GLN A 281 -7.02 13.91 -7.12
C GLN A 281 -7.72 13.75 -5.77
N ILE A 282 -7.24 12.83 -4.95
CA ILE A 282 -7.71 12.66 -3.57
C ILE A 282 -7.37 13.88 -2.72
N GLU A 283 -6.13 14.42 -2.83
CA GLU A 283 -5.70 15.63 -2.13
C GLU A 283 -6.46 16.86 -2.62
N ALA A 284 -6.70 17.00 -3.93
CA ALA A 284 -7.49 18.08 -4.50
C ALA A 284 -8.96 18.08 -4.03
N ALA A 285 -9.48 16.88 -3.67
CA ALA A 285 -10.79 16.74 -3.04
C ALA A 285 -10.78 17.04 -1.52
N GLY A 286 -9.64 17.46 -0.96
CA GLY A 286 -9.48 17.85 0.45
C GLY A 286 -9.24 16.69 1.42
N PHE A 287 -8.79 15.53 0.92
CA PHE A 287 -8.41 14.38 1.73
C PHE A 287 -6.90 14.20 1.77
N THR A 288 -6.43 13.41 2.72
CA THR A 288 -5.00 13.15 2.95
C THR A 288 -4.61 11.73 2.58
N GLY A 289 -3.30 11.48 2.40
CA GLY A 289 -2.77 10.14 2.21
C GLY A 289 -3.08 9.21 3.40
N ASN A 290 -3.19 9.75 4.62
CA ASN A 290 -3.52 8.98 5.82
C ASN A 290 -4.97 8.44 5.78
N GLU A 291 -5.92 9.26 5.35
CA GLU A 291 -7.33 8.83 5.14
C GLU A 291 -7.43 7.80 4.02
N LEU A 292 -6.70 8.02 2.92
CA LEU A 292 -6.63 7.04 1.84
C LEU A 292 -6.01 5.72 2.34
N ARG A 293 -4.91 5.76 3.08
CA ARG A 293 -4.28 4.57 3.66
C ARG A 293 -5.26 3.80 4.53
N HIS A 294 -6.05 4.48 5.39
CA HIS A 294 -7.08 3.83 6.21
C HIS A 294 -8.09 3.08 5.34
N VAL A 295 -8.56 3.68 4.24
CA VAL A 295 -9.48 3.00 3.32
C VAL A 295 -8.81 1.80 2.65
N LEU A 296 -7.57 1.93 2.17
CA LEU A 296 -6.86 0.86 1.46
C LEU A 296 -6.65 -0.41 2.30
N ILE A 297 -6.57 -0.27 3.64
CA ILE A 297 -6.42 -1.39 4.57
C ILE A 297 -7.75 -1.85 5.20
N SER A 298 -8.89 -1.27 4.83
CA SER A 298 -10.19 -1.58 5.43
C SER A 298 -10.79 -2.91 4.99
N ALA A 299 -10.28 -3.51 3.91
CA ALA A 299 -10.65 -4.83 3.45
C ALA A 299 -9.46 -5.79 3.51
N HIS A 300 -9.74 -7.05 3.81
CA HIS A 300 -8.72 -8.10 3.82
C HIS A 300 -7.99 -8.18 2.48
N TYR A 301 -6.67 -8.41 2.49
CA TYR A 301 -5.84 -8.39 1.27
C TYR A 301 -6.25 -9.43 0.22
N ARG A 302 -6.89 -10.54 0.63
CA ARG A 302 -7.42 -11.58 -0.25
C ARG A 302 -8.81 -11.28 -0.83
N GLN A 303 -9.43 -10.16 -0.43
CA GLN A 303 -10.73 -9.74 -0.92
C GLN A 303 -10.61 -8.44 -1.73
N PRO A 304 -11.38 -8.27 -2.81
CA PRO A 304 -11.44 -7.00 -3.50
C PRO A 304 -11.90 -5.89 -2.55
N LEU A 305 -11.21 -4.75 -2.60
CA LEU A 305 -11.66 -3.53 -1.93
C LEU A 305 -12.50 -2.72 -2.90
N ASN A 306 -13.75 -2.43 -2.54
CA ASN A 306 -14.54 -1.47 -3.29
C ASN A 306 -14.35 -0.06 -2.73
N PHE A 307 -13.64 0.77 -3.47
CA PHE A 307 -13.45 2.19 -3.17
C PHE A 307 -14.68 2.96 -3.66
N VAL A 308 -15.52 3.42 -2.72
CA VAL A 308 -16.70 4.20 -3.04
C VAL A 308 -16.29 5.66 -3.21
N ALA A 309 -16.30 6.14 -4.45
CA ALA A 309 -15.96 7.52 -4.81
C ALA A 309 -17.21 8.40 -4.94
N ARG A 310 -18.35 7.83 -5.33
CA ARG A 310 -19.59 8.57 -5.63
C ARG A 310 -20.69 8.23 -4.65
N ASP A 311 -21.56 9.23 -4.41
CA ASP A 311 -22.79 9.04 -3.63
C ASP A 311 -23.92 8.40 -4.48
N ALA A 312 -25.11 8.24 -3.89
CA ALA A 312 -26.27 7.62 -4.55
C ALA A 312 -26.76 8.42 -5.80
N ASP A 313 -26.45 9.71 -5.86
CA ASP A 313 -26.80 10.58 -6.97
C ASP A 313 -25.69 10.66 -8.05
N GLY A 314 -24.61 9.88 -7.88
CA GLY A 314 -23.49 9.81 -8.80
C GLY A 314 -22.49 10.97 -8.69
N LYS A 315 -22.61 11.83 -7.68
CA LYS A 315 -21.69 12.93 -7.41
C LYS A 315 -20.44 12.41 -6.68
N GLU A 316 -19.27 12.87 -7.07
CA GLU A 316 -18.01 12.58 -6.35
C GLU A 316 -18.01 13.27 -4.98
N THR A 317 -18.13 12.48 -3.93
CA THR A 317 -18.15 12.93 -2.53
C THR A 317 -17.18 12.13 -1.65
N PHE A 318 -16.60 11.07 -2.18
CA PHE A 318 -15.65 10.19 -1.51
C PHE A 318 -16.10 9.74 -0.11
N PRO A 319 -17.29 9.13 0.04
CA PRO A 319 -17.83 8.78 1.34
C PRO A 319 -16.94 7.82 2.14
N ALA A 320 -16.16 6.96 1.44
CA ALA A 320 -15.20 6.07 2.11
C ALA A 320 -14.09 6.89 2.82
N LEU A 321 -13.59 7.95 2.20
CA LEU A 321 -12.57 8.82 2.79
C LEU A 321 -13.13 9.68 3.93
N ALA A 322 -14.35 10.19 3.78
CA ALA A 322 -15.03 10.90 4.86
C ALA A 322 -15.24 10.00 6.09
N GLY A 323 -15.62 8.74 5.88
CA GLY A 323 -15.70 7.74 6.94
C GLY A 323 -14.34 7.49 7.63
N ALA A 324 -13.26 7.41 6.85
CA ALA A 324 -11.90 7.25 7.37
C ALA A 324 -11.48 8.46 8.23
N ARG A 325 -11.78 9.69 7.79
CA ARG A 325 -11.55 10.92 8.56
C ARG A 325 -12.20 10.85 9.93
N HIS A 326 -13.50 10.56 9.99
CA HIS A 326 -14.21 10.43 11.26
C HIS A 326 -13.66 9.31 12.16
N ALA A 327 -13.22 8.19 11.55
CA ALA A 327 -12.58 7.11 12.28
C ALA A 327 -11.29 7.57 12.96
N LEU A 328 -10.43 8.26 12.22
CA LEU A 328 -9.15 8.79 12.71
C LEU A 328 -9.35 9.89 13.77
N GLU A 329 -10.33 10.78 13.59
CA GLU A 329 -10.69 11.80 14.60
C GLU A 329 -11.15 11.18 15.92
N ARG A 330 -11.92 10.08 15.85
CA ARG A 330 -12.32 9.34 17.06
C ARG A 330 -11.12 8.76 17.80
N ILE A 331 -10.14 8.23 17.06
CA ILE A 331 -8.89 7.73 17.65
C ILE A 331 -8.12 8.89 18.29
N ALA A 332 -8.02 10.04 17.63
CA ALA A 332 -7.35 11.22 18.16
C ALA A 332 -8.00 11.74 19.46
N LYS A 333 -9.34 11.80 19.53
CA LYS A 333 -10.07 12.19 20.74
C LYS A 333 -9.81 11.22 21.91
N PHE A 334 -9.73 9.92 21.61
CA PHE A 334 -9.42 8.91 22.61
C PHE A 334 -7.97 9.02 23.10
N GLU A 335 -7.01 9.21 22.19
CA GLU A 335 -5.61 9.44 22.51
C GLU A 335 -5.43 10.66 23.45
N ALA A 336 -6.05 11.79 23.10
CA ALA A 336 -6.04 13.00 23.92
C ALA A 336 -6.59 12.75 25.35
N ALA A 337 -7.65 11.95 25.46
CA ALA A 337 -8.23 11.57 26.76
C ALA A 337 -7.27 10.70 27.59
N LEU A 338 -6.50 9.78 26.96
CA LEU A 338 -5.45 9.01 27.65
C LEU A 338 -4.31 9.93 28.09
N ARG A 339 -3.83 10.83 27.23
CA ARG A 339 -2.74 11.79 27.54
C ARG A 339 -3.09 12.67 28.71
N ALA A 340 -4.33 13.10 28.84
CA ALA A 340 -4.80 13.91 29.98
C ALA A 340 -4.69 13.20 31.35
N ARG A 341 -4.50 11.87 31.35
CA ARG A 341 -4.29 11.07 32.58
C ARG A 341 -2.83 10.91 32.97
N ILE A 342 -1.90 11.27 32.08
CA ILE A 342 -0.46 11.04 32.25
C ILE A 342 0.19 12.38 32.66
N PRO A 343 0.97 12.43 33.76
CA PRO A 343 1.71 13.62 34.13
C PRO A 343 2.66 14.06 33.00
N MET A 344 2.79 15.38 32.76
CA MET A 344 3.52 15.96 31.65
C MET A 344 4.96 15.40 31.47
N GLN A 345 5.66 15.09 32.59
CA GLN A 345 7.00 14.48 32.54
C GLN A 345 7.02 13.03 32.03
N GLN A 346 5.94 12.27 32.23
CA GLN A 346 5.81 10.91 31.70
C GLN A 346 5.21 10.88 30.30
N GLY A 347 4.39 11.86 29.95
CA GLY A 347 3.80 12.00 28.63
C GLY A 347 4.81 12.31 27.53
N MET A 348 5.87 13.06 27.86
CA MET A 348 6.97 13.34 26.93
C MET A 348 7.75 12.08 26.49
N ILE A 349 7.78 11.04 27.30
CA ILE A 349 8.39 9.74 26.94
C ILE A 349 7.49 8.97 25.95
N GLY A 350 6.18 9.21 25.96
CA GLY A 350 5.22 8.61 25.03
C GLY A 350 5.10 9.33 23.69
N ASP A 351 5.44 10.61 23.62
CA ASP A 351 5.24 11.46 22.43
C ASP A 351 6.27 11.25 21.32
N GLN A 352 7.45 10.71 21.65
CA GLN A 352 8.55 10.51 20.70
C GLN A 352 8.88 9.04 20.48
N THR A 353 7.95 8.12 20.73
CA THR A 353 8.18 6.71 20.39
C THR A 353 8.14 6.57 18.87
N GLY A 354 9.28 6.90 18.24
CA GLY A 354 9.50 6.59 16.83
C GLY A 354 9.27 5.10 16.56
N TYR A 355 8.91 4.76 15.34
CA TYR A 355 8.65 3.39 14.91
C TYR A 355 9.68 2.36 15.44
N ASP A 356 10.97 2.73 15.43
CA ASP A 356 12.06 1.85 15.88
C ASP A 356 12.01 1.55 17.40
N GLN A 357 11.52 2.46 18.22
CA GLN A 357 11.39 2.25 19.66
C GLN A 357 10.24 1.31 20.04
N LEU A 358 9.29 1.11 19.12
CA LEU A 358 8.17 0.21 19.31
C LEU A 358 8.50 -1.24 18.94
N ARG A 359 9.62 -1.48 18.22
CA ARG A 359 10.03 -2.84 17.83
C ARG A 359 10.23 -3.72 19.04
N GLY A 360 9.55 -4.87 19.03
CA GLY A 360 9.64 -5.85 20.10
C GLY A 360 8.96 -5.43 21.42
N LEU A 361 8.08 -4.42 21.41
CA LEU A 361 7.28 -4.07 22.59
C LEU A 361 6.52 -5.32 23.09
N PRO A 362 6.69 -5.75 24.37
CA PRO A 362 6.03 -6.92 24.89
C PRO A 362 4.51 -6.84 24.82
N ALA A 363 3.83 -7.96 24.62
CA ALA A 363 2.36 -7.99 24.55
C ALA A 363 1.71 -7.42 25.83
N ALA A 364 2.30 -7.66 26.99
CA ALA A 364 1.83 -7.12 28.29
C ALA A 364 1.83 -5.59 28.37
N GLU A 365 2.66 -4.91 27.54
CA GLU A 365 2.73 -3.45 27.49
C GLU A 365 1.82 -2.83 26.40
N ARG A 366 1.07 -3.66 25.65
CA ARG A 366 0.16 -3.18 24.60
C ARG A 366 -1.29 -2.98 25.06
N GLY A 367 -1.56 -3.25 26.34
CA GLY A 367 -2.90 -3.06 26.92
C GLY A 367 -3.99 -3.79 26.15
N THR A 368 -5.16 -3.17 26.06
CA THR A 368 -6.33 -3.69 25.34
C THR A 368 -6.11 -3.76 23.83
N PHE A 369 -5.15 -2.98 23.28
CA PHE A 369 -4.83 -2.95 21.86
C PHE A 369 -4.00 -4.15 21.37
N ALA A 370 -3.54 -5.05 22.26
CA ALA A 370 -2.82 -6.26 21.88
C ALA A 370 -3.61 -7.12 20.88
N ALA A 371 -4.94 -7.26 21.07
CA ALA A 371 -5.82 -8.02 20.20
C ALA A 371 -5.83 -7.53 18.74
N ALA A 372 -5.64 -6.23 18.51
CA ALA A 372 -5.56 -5.66 17.16
C ALA A 372 -4.28 -6.13 16.43
N PHE A 373 -3.16 -6.23 17.14
CA PHE A 373 -1.92 -6.75 16.56
C PHE A 373 -1.97 -8.26 16.33
N ASP A 374 -2.65 -9.01 17.19
CA ASP A 374 -2.86 -10.45 16.99
C ASP A 374 -3.64 -10.74 15.69
N GLY A 375 -4.61 -9.87 15.33
CA GLY A 375 -5.27 -9.91 14.03
C GLY A 375 -4.29 -9.78 12.85
N LEU A 376 -3.30 -8.88 12.94
CA LEU A 376 -2.26 -8.74 11.91
C LEU A 376 -1.33 -9.95 11.84
N LEU A 377 -1.03 -10.58 12.97
CA LEU A 377 -0.23 -11.81 13.01
C LEU A 377 -0.97 -13.02 12.41
N ASN A 378 -2.29 -12.96 12.31
CA ASN A 378 -3.15 -13.99 11.76
C ASN A 378 -3.64 -13.59 10.35
N ASP A 379 -2.86 -13.92 9.33
CA ASP A 379 -3.18 -13.71 7.91
C ASP A 379 -3.34 -12.23 7.53
N LEU A 380 -2.56 -11.35 8.15
CA LEU A 380 -2.57 -9.90 7.91
C LEU A 380 -4.00 -9.32 7.90
N ASN A 381 -4.84 -9.72 8.87
CA ASN A 381 -6.25 -9.35 8.93
C ASN A 381 -6.43 -7.90 9.38
N THR A 382 -6.15 -6.96 8.48
CA THR A 382 -6.24 -5.52 8.73
C THR A 382 -7.66 -5.06 9.12
N PRO A 383 -8.78 -5.55 8.53
CA PRO A 383 -10.11 -5.18 9.00
C PRO A 383 -10.41 -5.65 10.43
N GLU A 384 -9.91 -6.82 10.82
CA GLU A 384 -10.01 -7.29 12.21
C GLU A 384 -9.23 -6.36 13.15
N ALA A 385 -8.00 -6.01 12.78
CA ALA A 385 -7.18 -5.08 13.57
C ALA A 385 -7.88 -3.72 13.76
N LEU A 386 -8.45 -3.14 12.70
CA LEU A 386 -9.26 -1.92 12.79
C LEU A 386 -10.49 -2.12 13.70
N GLY A 387 -11.19 -3.23 13.57
CA GLY A 387 -12.34 -3.57 14.42
C GLY A 387 -11.96 -3.65 15.90
N GLN A 388 -10.84 -4.30 16.24
CA GLN A 388 -10.33 -4.42 17.60
C GLN A 388 -9.90 -3.05 18.18
N ILE A 389 -9.32 -2.14 17.37
CA ILE A 389 -9.08 -0.76 17.81
C ILE A 389 -10.38 -0.12 18.29
N PHE A 390 -11.45 -0.13 17.46
CA PHE A 390 -12.73 0.49 17.84
C PHE A 390 -13.45 -0.23 18.98
N SER A 391 -13.22 -1.50 19.18
CA SER A 391 -13.69 -2.24 20.36
C SER A 391 -12.98 -1.76 21.62
N ALA A 392 -11.65 -1.63 21.59
CA ALA A 392 -10.86 -1.08 22.69
C ALA A 392 -11.28 0.36 23.06
N LEU A 393 -11.56 1.23 22.04
CA LEU A 393 -12.06 2.59 22.28
C LEU A 393 -13.41 2.64 23.03
N LYS A 394 -14.22 1.60 22.93
CA LYS A 394 -15.50 1.49 23.66
C LYS A 394 -15.33 0.92 25.06
N GLU A 395 -14.44 -0.06 25.21
CA GLU A 395 -14.18 -0.79 26.44
C GLU A 395 -13.42 0.05 27.46
N VAL A 396 -12.31 0.66 27.01
CA VAL A 396 -11.44 1.46 27.86
C VAL A 396 -12.08 2.80 28.20
N LYS A 397 -12.10 3.13 29.49
CA LYS A 397 -12.61 4.41 30.02
C LYS A 397 -11.44 5.24 30.53
N PRO A 398 -10.87 6.16 29.75
CA PRO A 398 -9.69 6.92 30.15
C PRO A 398 -9.83 7.62 31.52
N SER A 399 -11.03 8.11 31.85
CA SER A 399 -11.31 8.81 33.14
C SER A 399 -11.15 7.91 34.36
N GLU A 400 -11.26 6.60 34.23
CA GLU A 400 -11.19 5.62 35.31
C GLU A 400 -9.78 5.04 35.51
N LEU A 401 -8.85 5.28 34.56
CA LEU A 401 -7.51 4.72 34.58
C LEU A 401 -6.57 5.47 35.53
N SER A 402 -5.66 4.74 36.16
CA SER A 402 -4.44 5.30 36.74
C SER A 402 -3.50 5.78 35.63
N SER A 403 -2.53 6.64 35.97
CA SER A 403 -1.52 7.12 35.00
C SER A 403 -0.72 5.98 34.36
N ALA A 404 -0.39 4.92 35.11
CA ALA A 404 0.35 3.77 34.61
C ALA A 404 -0.48 2.95 33.61
N GLU A 405 -1.76 2.75 33.87
CA GLU A 405 -2.69 2.08 32.97
C GLU A 405 -2.92 2.92 31.70
N ALA A 406 -3.16 4.22 31.83
CA ALA A 406 -3.30 5.14 30.71
C ALA A 406 -2.06 5.14 29.80
N LEU A 407 -0.85 5.12 30.38
CA LEU A 407 0.40 5.04 29.62
C LEU A 407 0.53 3.70 28.86
N ARG A 408 0.12 2.58 29.47
CA ARG A 408 0.11 1.28 28.83
C ARG A 408 -0.87 1.25 27.63
N GLU A 409 -2.09 1.75 27.82
CA GLU A 409 -3.07 1.84 26.73
C GLU A 409 -2.60 2.78 25.61
N LEU A 410 -1.97 3.90 25.95
CA LEU A 410 -1.38 4.82 24.96
C LEU A 410 -0.28 4.18 24.14
N ARG A 411 0.63 3.43 24.78
CA ARG A 411 1.69 2.66 24.08
C ARG A 411 1.09 1.61 23.16
N GLY A 412 0.06 0.90 23.61
CA GLY A 412 -0.64 -0.10 22.80
C GLY A 412 -1.32 0.49 21.57
N LEU A 413 -1.99 1.64 21.74
CA LEU A 413 -2.60 2.38 20.64
C LEU A 413 -1.53 2.80 19.62
N HIS A 414 -0.44 3.45 20.06
CA HIS A 414 0.62 3.88 19.16
C HIS A 414 1.29 2.71 18.46
N PHE A 415 1.45 1.57 19.14
CA PHE A 415 2.02 0.36 18.56
C PHE A 415 1.18 -0.17 17.40
N VAL A 416 -0.15 -0.29 17.57
CA VAL A 416 -1.01 -0.80 16.50
C VAL A 416 -1.18 0.22 15.38
N MET A 417 -1.23 1.52 15.69
CA MET A 417 -1.25 2.58 14.66
C MET A 417 0.04 2.56 13.82
N ALA A 418 1.20 2.35 14.45
CA ALA A 418 2.48 2.18 13.76
C ALA A 418 2.50 0.92 12.90
N ALA A 419 1.92 -0.20 13.34
CA ALA A 419 1.79 -1.42 12.56
C ALA A 419 0.94 -1.23 11.31
N LEU A 420 -0.16 -0.47 11.41
CA LEU A 420 -1.01 -0.10 10.29
C LEU A 420 -0.41 1.05 9.45
N GLY A 421 0.65 1.70 9.95
CA GLY A 421 1.25 2.89 9.33
C GLY A 421 0.31 4.09 9.29
N LEU A 422 -0.68 4.14 10.18
CA LEU A 422 -1.62 5.24 10.32
C LEU A 422 -1.09 6.28 11.33
N SER A 423 -1.18 7.54 10.96
CA SER A 423 -0.91 8.65 11.86
C SER A 423 -2.17 9.05 12.61
N ILE A 424 -2.04 9.40 13.88
CA ILE A 424 -3.13 9.98 14.65
C ILE A 424 -3.13 11.49 14.35
N PRO A 425 -4.23 12.04 13.79
CA PRO A 425 -4.29 13.44 13.43
C PRO A 425 -4.29 14.34 14.68
N GLU A 426 -3.68 15.51 14.56
CA GLU A 426 -3.84 16.55 15.57
C GLU A 426 -5.30 16.98 15.62
N LEU A 427 -5.86 17.03 16.83
CA LEU A 427 -7.17 17.64 17.03
C LEU A 427 -7.02 19.13 16.75
N LYS A 428 -7.69 19.62 15.73
CA LYS A 428 -7.83 21.07 15.57
C LYS A 428 -8.60 21.54 16.80
N ASP A 429 -8.05 22.49 17.53
CA ASP A 429 -8.82 23.25 18.52
C ASP A 429 -9.99 23.89 17.75
N GLU A 430 -11.18 23.32 17.90
CA GLU A 430 -12.43 23.88 17.33
C GLU A 430 -12.89 25.11 18.15
N THR A 431 -11.98 25.86 18.72
CA THR A 431 -12.25 27.24 19.10
C THR A 431 -12.15 28.11 17.82
N VAL A 432 -13.05 27.85 16.86
CA VAL A 432 -13.41 28.88 15.91
C VAL A 432 -14.06 29.96 16.78
N GLU A 433 -13.30 31.02 17.09
CA GLU A 433 -13.91 32.18 17.75
C GLU A 433 -15.09 32.62 16.92
N ALA A 434 -16.27 32.51 17.51
CA ALA A 434 -17.47 32.94 16.81
C ALA A 434 -17.31 34.43 16.46
N PRO A 435 -17.62 34.83 15.23
CA PRO A 435 -17.67 36.24 14.85
C PRO A 435 -18.47 37.06 15.85
N GLU A 436 -18.10 38.30 16.02
CA GLU A 436 -18.76 39.17 17.04
C GLU A 436 -20.27 39.22 16.87
N SER A 437 -20.76 39.25 15.64
CA SER A 437 -22.20 39.19 15.32
C SER A 437 -22.87 37.88 15.78
N ILE A 438 -22.18 36.75 15.71
CA ILE A 438 -22.70 35.47 16.19
C ILE A 438 -22.71 35.42 17.71
N ARG A 439 -21.70 36.00 18.37
CA ARG A 439 -21.64 36.13 19.82
C ARG A 439 -22.78 37.00 20.36
N GLU A 440 -23.01 38.14 19.73
CA GLU A 440 -24.12 39.03 20.09
C GLU A 440 -25.49 38.34 19.94
N LEU A 441 -25.69 37.59 18.85
CA LEU A 441 -26.92 36.85 18.63
C LEU A 441 -27.12 35.76 19.69
N ALA A 442 -26.04 35.06 20.08
CA ALA A 442 -26.07 34.05 21.12
C ALA A 442 -26.34 34.64 22.52
N GLU A 443 -25.78 35.81 22.81
CA GLU A 443 -26.06 36.55 24.05
C GLU A 443 -27.55 36.96 24.11
N CYS A 444 -28.09 37.49 23.02
CA CYS A 444 -29.54 37.82 22.94
C CYS A 444 -30.40 36.57 23.16
N ARG A 445 -30.05 35.44 22.56
CA ARG A 445 -30.78 34.20 22.77
C ARG A 445 -30.67 33.71 24.24
N TRP A 446 -29.49 33.80 24.84
CA TRP A 446 -29.30 33.43 26.26
C TRP A 446 -30.09 34.32 27.19
N ALA A 447 -30.14 35.61 26.93
CA ALA A 447 -30.94 36.57 27.68
C ALA A 447 -32.45 36.26 27.57
N ALA A 448 -32.98 36.02 26.36
CA ALA A 448 -34.38 35.63 26.11
C ALA A 448 -34.73 34.34 26.86
N ARG A 449 -33.86 33.33 26.81
CA ARG A 449 -34.05 32.07 27.54
C ARG A 449 -34.09 32.28 29.07
N THR A 450 -33.16 33.08 29.58
CA THR A 450 -33.12 33.39 31.03
C THR A 450 -34.36 34.14 31.48
N ALA A 451 -34.89 35.02 30.63
CA ALA A 451 -36.14 35.73 30.83
C ALA A 451 -37.40 34.84 30.60
N LYS A 452 -37.22 33.57 30.18
CA LYS A 452 -38.29 32.62 29.84
C LYS A 452 -39.14 33.06 28.63
N ASP A 453 -38.60 33.92 27.76
CA ASP A 453 -39.20 34.25 26.48
C ASP A 453 -38.81 33.18 25.44
N TRP A 454 -39.60 32.12 25.44
CA TRP A 454 -39.34 30.94 24.61
C TRP A 454 -39.48 31.25 23.11
N ALA A 455 -40.42 32.16 22.74
CA ALA A 455 -40.66 32.51 21.33
C ALA A 455 -39.45 33.24 20.74
N ALA A 456 -38.91 34.25 21.45
CA ALA A 456 -37.71 34.99 21.04
C ALA A 456 -36.46 34.05 21.04
N SER A 457 -36.31 33.16 22.04
CA SER A 457 -35.20 32.21 22.14
C SER A 457 -35.17 31.23 20.98
N ASP A 458 -36.33 30.72 20.53
CA ASP A 458 -36.44 29.78 19.42
C ASP A 458 -36.18 30.46 18.06
N ALA A 459 -36.65 31.69 17.88
CA ALA A 459 -36.39 32.47 16.69
C ALA A 459 -34.86 32.74 16.51
N LEU A 460 -34.20 33.19 17.58
CA LEU A 460 -32.76 33.44 17.57
C LEU A 460 -31.93 32.14 17.42
N ARG A 461 -32.46 30.99 17.89
CA ARG A 461 -31.82 29.69 17.62
C ARG A 461 -31.92 29.29 16.16
N ALA A 462 -32.99 29.57 15.49
CA ALA A 462 -33.17 29.29 14.08
C ALA A 462 -32.21 30.16 13.26
N GLU A 463 -32.09 31.45 13.59
CA GLU A 463 -31.20 32.43 12.95
C GLU A 463 -29.72 32.02 13.11
N LEU A 464 -29.28 31.61 14.31
CA LEU A 464 -27.94 31.04 14.52
C LEU A 464 -27.72 29.81 13.64
N GLY A 465 -28.73 28.94 13.51
CA GLY A 465 -28.68 27.75 12.66
C GLY A 465 -28.56 28.07 11.17
N GLU A 466 -29.21 29.11 10.67
CA GLU A 466 -29.11 29.61 9.28
C GLU A 466 -27.73 30.23 8.98
N LEU A 467 -27.11 30.84 9.99
CA LEU A 467 -25.76 31.39 9.92
C LEU A 467 -24.65 30.31 10.13
N GLY A 468 -25.04 29.04 10.21
CA GLY A 468 -24.09 27.93 10.32
C GLY A 468 -23.52 27.71 11.74
N TRP A 469 -24.24 28.15 12.79
CA TRP A 469 -23.81 27.99 14.18
C TRP A 469 -24.85 27.24 15.02
N GLU A 470 -24.35 26.40 15.95
CA GLU A 470 -25.15 25.73 16.95
C GLU A 470 -24.78 26.23 18.36
N MET A 471 -25.78 26.50 19.18
CA MET A 471 -25.61 26.92 20.56
C MET A 471 -26.10 25.82 21.49
N LYS A 472 -25.20 25.29 22.33
CA LYS A 472 -25.48 24.29 23.36
C LYS A 472 -25.62 24.96 24.73
N ASP A 473 -26.78 24.83 25.32
CA ASP A 473 -27.09 25.42 26.63
C ASP A 473 -26.47 24.60 27.78
N GLY A 474 -25.81 25.28 28.70
CA GLY A 474 -25.25 24.76 29.94
C GLY A 474 -26.08 25.24 31.19
N LYS A 475 -25.59 24.90 32.39
CA LYS A 475 -26.26 25.34 33.66
C LYS A 475 -25.99 26.82 33.97
N GLU A 476 -24.83 27.32 33.62
CA GLU A 476 -24.34 28.68 33.96
C GLU A 476 -23.88 29.50 32.74
N GLY A 477 -24.21 29.04 31.54
CA GLY A 477 -23.82 29.67 30.30
C GLY A 477 -24.12 28.82 29.09
N TYR A 478 -23.52 29.14 27.97
CA TYR A 478 -23.68 28.44 26.68
C TYR A 478 -22.35 28.23 25.97
N GLU A 479 -22.32 27.30 25.06
CA GLU A 479 -21.19 27.01 24.17
C GLU A 479 -21.65 27.18 22.72
N LEU A 480 -20.86 27.92 21.92
CA LEU A 480 -21.07 28.11 20.49
C LEU A 480 -20.18 27.16 19.69
N ARG A 481 -20.74 26.52 18.69
CA ARG A 481 -20.01 25.64 17.77
C ARG A 481 -20.45 25.91 16.34
N PRO A 482 -19.52 25.85 15.35
CA PRO A 482 -19.94 25.81 13.96
C PRO A 482 -20.81 24.58 13.72
N LYS A 483 -21.85 24.73 12.92
CA LYS A 483 -22.68 23.60 12.48
C LYS A 483 -21.91 22.84 11.42
N GLY A 484 -21.49 21.61 11.70
CA GLY A 484 -20.71 20.75 10.81
C GLY A 484 -21.48 20.30 9.57
#